data_d26185dff2b6dac31501017480f4856a
#
_entry.id   d26185dff2b6dac31501017480f4856a
#
_cell.length_a   1.000
_cell.length_b   1.000
_cell.length_c   1.000
_cell.angle_alpha   90.00
_cell.angle_beta   90.00
_cell.angle_gamma   90.00
#
_symmetry.space_group_name_H-M   'P 1'
#
loop_
_entity.id
_entity.type
_entity.pdbx_description
1 polymer ?
#
loop_
_entity_poly.entity_id
_entity_poly.type
_entity_poly.pdbx_seq_one_letter_code
_entity_poly.pdbx_strand_id
1 'polypeptide(L)'
;MQEWIILAAAMLATGCVAGVLAGLFGIGGGIVIVPVLESALGVLGVDPAIRMHVAVATSLATIIPTSISSARAHHRRGAVDLDIVRRWAIFVLLGALLGAWIASQLHSRVLALIFASLALLVALKMIFMADSRNLTDDIPRGPWVPVIPAFIGCASSMMGVGGGTFSVMTLTLFNQPIHRAVGTAALFGLVISLPGTIGFVITGFNDARVPVGNLGYVSLIGFALIAPASVLTAPLGARIAHAFSARRLSLMFGAFLIVAAGRLFYRALS
;
A
#
# COMPACT_ATOMS: atom_id res chain seq x y z
N MET A 1 -9.23 -30.08 2.19
CA MET A 1 -7.87 -30.02 1.63
C MET A 1 -7.81 -29.18 0.36
N GLN A 2 -8.69 -29.42 -0.61
CA GLN A 2 -8.70 -28.69 -1.89
C GLN A 2 -8.89 -27.17 -1.75
N GLU A 3 -9.77 -26.72 -0.87
CA GLU A 3 -10.01 -25.30 -0.59
C GLU A 3 -8.76 -24.59 -0.04
N TRP A 4 -8.02 -25.24 0.86
CA TRP A 4 -6.78 -24.68 1.41
C TRP A 4 -5.68 -24.53 0.36
N ILE A 5 -5.59 -25.49 -0.57
CA ILE A 5 -4.63 -25.42 -1.69
C ILE A 5 -4.98 -24.28 -2.63
N ILE A 6 -6.28 -24.13 -2.97
CA ILE A 6 -6.76 -23.02 -3.81
C ILE A 6 -6.48 -21.69 -3.15
N LEU A 7 -6.73 -21.56 -1.84
CA LEU A 7 -6.49 -20.34 -1.09
C LEU A 7 -5.00 -19.99 -1.04
N ALA A 8 -4.13 -20.96 -0.76
CA ALA A 8 -2.69 -20.77 -0.75
C ALA A 8 -2.16 -20.36 -2.15
N ALA A 9 -2.65 -21.00 -3.21
CA ALA A 9 -2.31 -20.66 -4.58
C ALA A 9 -2.77 -19.23 -4.93
N ALA A 10 -3.97 -18.83 -4.51
CA ALA A 10 -4.49 -17.49 -4.70
C ALA A 10 -3.65 -16.43 -3.94
N MET A 11 -3.21 -16.73 -2.72
CA MET A 11 -2.33 -15.84 -1.94
C MET A 11 -0.93 -15.70 -2.57
N LEU A 12 -0.34 -16.79 -3.05
CA LEU A 12 0.92 -16.77 -3.78
C LEU A 12 0.80 -15.96 -5.08
N ALA A 13 -0.24 -16.21 -5.88
CA ALA A 13 -0.52 -15.43 -7.09
C ALA A 13 -0.70 -13.94 -6.78
N THR A 14 -1.43 -13.63 -5.70
CA THR A 14 -1.57 -12.25 -5.21
C THR A 14 -0.22 -11.64 -4.86
N GLY A 15 0.65 -12.38 -4.18
CA GLY A 15 2.01 -11.94 -3.88
C GLY A 15 2.81 -11.65 -5.15
N CYS A 16 2.74 -12.50 -6.17
CA CYS A 16 3.41 -12.28 -7.45
C CYS A 16 2.92 -10.98 -8.12
N VAL A 17 1.60 -10.81 -8.24
CA VAL A 17 1.00 -9.62 -8.86
C VAL A 17 1.33 -8.36 -8.03
N ALA A 18 1.17 -8.43 -6.72
CA ALA A 18 1.47 -7.32 -5.81
C ALA A 18 2.93 -6.90 -5.87
N GLY A 19 3.87 -7.87 -5.96
CA GLY A 19 5.30 -7.59 -6.11
C GLY A 19 5.63 -6.89 -7.42
N VAL A 20 5.09 -7.37 -8.55
CA VAL A 20 5.25 -6.69 -9.84
C VAL A 20 4.72 -5.27 -9.77
N LEU A 21 3.52 -5.05 -9.23
CA LEU A 21 2.94 -3.71 -9.09
C LEU A 21 3.71 -2.84 -8.08
N ALA A 22 4.25 -3.45 -7.02
CA ALA A 22 5.13 -2.75 -6.07
C ALA A 22 6.39 -2.20 -6.76
N GLY A 23 7.00 -3.00 -7.63
CA GLY A 23 8.15 -2.58 -8.42
C GLY A 23 7.81 -1.56 -9.50
N LEU A 24 6.67 -1.74 -10.18
CA LEU A 24 6.21 -0.85 -11.25
C LEU A 24 5.91 0.57 -10.77
N PHE A 25 5.22 0.68 -9.65
CA PHE A 25 4.65 1.96 -9.16
C PHE A 25 5.27 2.45 -7.85
N GLY A 26 6.17 1.65 -7.23
CA GLY A 26 6.71 1.97 -5.91
C GLY A 26 5.68 1.93 -4.77
N ILE A 27 4.51 1.30 -4.99
CA ILE A 27 3.36 1.33 -4.06
C ILE A 27 3.37 0.22 -3.01
N GLY A 28 4.36 -0.66 -3.03
CA GLY A 28 4.46 -1.77 -2.07
C GLY A 28 3.44 -2.91 -2.27
N GLY A 29 2.55 -2.81 -3.27
CA GLY A 29 1.59 -3.86 -3.63
C GLY A 29 0.34 -3.95 -2.75
N GLY A 30 0.24 -3.20 -1.65
CA GLY A 30 -0.83 -3.28 -0.65
C GLY A 30 -2.24 -3.10 -1.22
N ILE A 31 -2.36 -2.29 -2.25
CA ILE A 31 -3.63 -2.01 -2.91
C ILE A 31 -4.27 -3.27 -3.56
N VAL A 32 -3.46 -4.27 -3.90
CA VAL A 32 -3.92 -5.59 -4.38
C VAL A 32 -4.08 -6.56 -3.21
N ILE A 33 -3.13 -6.51 -2.28
CA ILE A 33 -3.08 -7.45 -1.15
C ILE A 33 -4.31 -7.29 -0.26
N VAL A 34 -4.69 -6.05 0.10
CA VAL A 34 -5.78 -5.80 1.05
C VAL A 34 -7.13 -6.35 0.58
N PRO A 35 -7.64 -6.07 -0.63
CA PRO A 35 -8.92 -6.61 -1.08
C PRO A 35 -8.91 -8.13 -1.24
N VAL A 36 -7.78 -8.71 -1.64
CA VAL A 36 -7.67 -10.18 -1.77
C VAL A 36 -7.62 -10.84 -0.41
N LEU A 37 -6.82 -10.32 0.54
CA LEU A 37 -6.78 -10.83 1.91
C LEU A 37 -8.13 -10.68 2.60
N GLU A 38 -8.79 -9.52 2.47
CA GLU A 38 -10.12 -9.32 3.05
C GLU A 38 -11.10 -10.39 2.56
N SER A 39 -11.07 -10.68 1.27
CA SER A 39 -11.90 -11.73 0.66
C SER A 39 -11.54 -13.13 1.15
N ALA A 40 -10.25 -13.44 1.21
CA ALA A 40 -9.74 -14.74 1.67
C ALA A 40 -10.08 -14.97 3.15
N LEU A 41 -9.89 -13.96 4.00
CA LEU A 41 -10.26 -14.00 5.42
C LEU A 41 -11.77 -14.19 5.60
N GLY A 42 -12.58 -13.66 4.67
CA GLY A 42 -14.02 -13.89 4.64
C GLY A 42 -14.39 -15.35 4.39
N VAL A 43 -13.73 -16.01 3.45
CA VAL A 43 -13.91 -17.45 3.17
C VAL A 43 -13.45 -18.30 4.36
N LEU A 44 -12.39 -17.86 5.05
CA LEU A 44 -11.89 -18.54 6.26
C LEU A 44 -12.75 -18.32 7.51
N GLY A 45 -13.86 -17.56 7.41
CA GLY A 45 -14.76 -17.32 8.53
C GLY A 45 -14.21 -16.36 9.60
N VAL A 46 -13.20 -15.56 9.28
CA VAL A 46 -12.69 -14.54 10.20
C VAL A 46 -13.80 -13.51 10.47
N ASP A 47 -13.92 -13.10 11.74
CA ASP A 47 -14.92 -12.14 12.21
C ASP A 47 -14.94 -10.87 11.33
N PRO A 48 -16.09 -10.51 10.74
CA PRO A 48 -16.23 -9.30 9.93
C PRO A 48 -15.76 -8.02 10.65
N ALA A 49 -15.88 -7.98 11.98
CA ALA A 49 -15.52 -6.81 12.78
C ALA A 49 -14.01 -6.48 12.74
N ILE A 50 -13.15 -7.49 12.51
CA ILE A 50 -11.68 -7.31 12.49
C ILE A 50 -11.05 -7.63 11.14
N ARG A 51 -11.81 -8.16 10.19
CA ARG A 51 -11.32 -8.69 8.92
C ARG A 51 -10.49 -7.68 8.14
N MET A 52 -10.97 -6.43 8.05
CA MET A 52 -10.25 -5.37 7.36
C MET A 52 -8.96 -4.97 8.10
N HIS A 53 -8.94 -5.00 9.45
CA HIS A 53 -7.75 -4.75 10.25
C HIS A 53 -6.67 -5.81 9.98
N VAL A 54 -7.05 -7.09 9.94
CA VAL A 54 -6.12 -8.17 9.62
C VAL A 54 -5.59 -8.06 8.20
N ALA A 55 -6.44 -7.69 7.23
CA ALA A 55 -6.01 -7.50 5.85
C ALA A 55 -5.01 -6.33 5.70
N VAL A 56 -5.31 -5.18 6.31
CA VAL A 56 -4.46 -3.98 6.29
C VAL A 56 -3.12 -4.26 7.00
N ALA A 57 -3.15 -4.83 8.22
CA ALA A 57 -1.97 -5.14 9.00
C ALA A 57 -1.03 -6.12 8.29
N THR A 58 -1.59 -7.20 7.74
CA THR A 58 -0.83 -8.21 6.99
C THR A 58 -0.24 -7.63 5.71
N SER A 59 -0.99 -6.77 5.02
CA SER A 59 -0.49 -6.03 3.86
C SER A 59 0.71 -5.15 4.23
N LEU A 60 0.60 -4.33 5.28
CA LEU A 60 1.73 -3.51 5.74
C LEU A 60 2.95 -4.37 6.09
N ALA A 61 2.76 -5.48 6.78
CA ALA A 61 3.85 -6.41 7.09
C ALA A 61 4.53 -6.93 5.80
N THR A 62 3.76 -7.33 4.78
CA THR A 62 4.31 -7.82 3.51
C THR A 62 5.00 -6.73 2.71
N ILE A 63 4.60 -5.47 2.88
CA ILE A 63 5.24 -4.33 2.23
C ILE A 63 6.66 -4.08 2.76
N ILE A 64 6.97 -4.38 4.00
CA ILE A 64 8.31 -4.17 4.58
C ILE A 64 9.39 -4.83 3.69
N PRO A 65 9.43 -6.16 3.52
CA PRO A 65 10.45 -6.80 2.69
C PRO A 65 10.31 -6.47 1.20
N THR A 66 9.07 -6.27 0.71
CA THR A 66 8.82 -5.91 -0.70
C THR A 66 9.35 -4.52 -1.03
N SER A 67 9.15 -3.55 -0.14
CA SER A 67 9.68 -2.18 -0.30
C SER A 67 11.21 -2.16 -0.25
N ILE A 68 11.84 -2.98 0.58
CA ILE A 68 13.30 -3.13 0.58
C ILE A 68 13.79 -3.65 -0.78
N SER A 69 13.13 -4.66 -1.34
CA SER A 69 13.47 -5.22 -2.65
C SER A 69 13.27 -4.19 -3.77
N SER A 70 12.11 -3.52 -3.79
CA SER A 70 11.77 -2.50 -4.78
C SER A 70 12.69 -1.27 -4.67
N ALA A 71 12.90 -0.73 -3.47
CA ALA A 71 13.75 0.43 -3.24
C ALA A 71 15.22 0.16 -3.66
N ARG A 72 15.74 -1.04 -3.37
CA ARG A 72 17.07 -1.44 -3.83
C ARG A 72 17.16 -1.49 -5.35
N ALA A 73 16.13 -2.01 -6.03
CA ALA A 73 16.08 -2.08 -7.48
C ALA A 73 16.05 -0.69 -8.13
N HIS A 74 15.31 0.24 -7.58
CA HIS A 74 15.25 1.64 -8.03
C HIS A 74 16.51 2.43 -7.66
N HIS A 75 17.07 2.20 -6.47
CA HIS A 75 18.31 2.87 -6.01
C HIS A 75 19.50 2.53 -6.91
N ARG A 76 19.64 1.26 -7.32
CA ARG A 76 20.68 0.83 -8.27
C ARG A 76 20.60 1.53 -9.64
N ARG A 77 19.47 2.16 -9.96
CA ARG A 77 19.22 2.92 -11.18
C ARG A 77 19.26 4.43 -10.97
N GLY A 78 19.69 4.87 -9.79
CA GLY A 78 19.75 6.30 -9.45
C GLY A 78 18.38 6.99 -9.34
N ALA A 79 17.30 6.20 -9.18
CA ALA A 79 15.93 6.72 -9.19
C ALA A 79 15.38 7.07 -7.80
N VAL A 80 16.18 7.00 -6.73
CA VAL A 80 15.75 7.35 -5.36
C VAL A 80 16.35 8.70 -4.98
N ASP A 81 15.49 9.63 -4.60
CA ASP A 81 15.88 10.93 -4.06
C ASP A 81 15.96 10.86 -2.52
N LEU A 82 17.19 10.72 -2.01
CA LEU A 82 17.44 10.60 -0.57
C LEU A 82 17.21 11.93 0.18
N ASP A 83 17.29 13.07 -0.48
CA ASP A 83 17.08 14.38 0.17
C ASP A 83 15.59 14.58 0.48
N ILE A 84 14.71 14.19 -0.44
CA ILE A 84 13.28 14.17 -0.20
C ILE A 84 12.96 13.22 0.95
N VAL A 85 13.53 12.01 0.94
CA VAL A 85 13.29 11.03 2.01
C VAL A 85 13.73 11.56 3.36
N ARG A 86 14.92 12.11 3.47
CA ARG A 86 15.43 12.70 4.74
C ARG A 86 14.54 13.81 5.28
N ARG A 87 14.00 14.67 4.41
CA ARG A 87 13.13 15.78 4.81
C ARG A 87 11.73 15.32 5.24
N TRP A 88 11.18 14.29 4.60
CA TRP A 88 9.82 13.86 4.79
C TRP A 88 9.66 12.67 5.72
N ALA A 89 10.70 11.84 5.91
CA ALA A 89 10.62 10.56 6.61
C ALA A 89 9.99 10.65 7.99
N ILE A 90 10.40 11.63 8.80
CA ILE A 90 9.88 11.78 10.17
C ILE A 90 8.37 12.09 10.18
N PHE A 91 7.92 12.96 9.28
CA PHE A 91 6.52 13.33 9.19
C PHE A 91 5.67 12.19 8.63
N VAL A 92 6.18 11.46 7.63
CA VAL A 92 5.56 10.25 7.08
C VAL A 92 5.44 9.18 8.18
N LEU A 93 6.48 8.98 8.98
CA LEU A 93 6.51 8.02 10.10
C LEU A 93 5.46 8.37 11.16
N LEU A 94 5.45 9.64 11.61
CA LEU A 94 4.47 10.11 12.60
C LEU A 94 3.03 10.01 12.06
N GLY A 95 2.83 10.35 10.79
CA GLY A 95 1.56 10.16 10.11
C GLY A 95 1.15 8.69 10.05
N ALA A 96 2.08 7.78 9.76
CA ALA A 96 1.79 6.34 9.68
C ALA A 96 1.40 5.75 11.06
N LEU A 97 2.07 6.16 12.12
CA LEU A 97 1.69 5.79 13.50
C LEU A 97 0.29 6.29 13.84
N LEU A 98 0.00 7.57 13.54
CA LEU A 98 -1.32 8.16 13.75
C LEU A 98 -2.38 7.43 12.92
N GLY A 99 -2.11 7.11 11.66
CA GLY A 99 -3.02 6.38 10.79
C GLY A 99 -3.33 4.96 11.30
N ALA A 100 -2.32 4.22 11.77
CA ALA A 100 -2.51 2.91 12.38
C ALA A 100 -3.35 2.99 13.66
N TRP A 101 -3.10 4.00 14.51
CA TRP A 101 -3.88 4.25 15.70
C TRP A 101 -5.34 4.60 15.39
N ILE A 102 -5.58 5.53 14.46
CA ILE A 102 -6.94 5.89 14.02
C ILE A 102 -7.65 4.65 13.46
N ALA A 103 -6.99 3.90 12.57
CA ALA A 103 -7.55 2.70 11.94
C ALA A 103 -7.97 1.66 12.97
N SER A 104 -7.19 1.49 14.06
CA SER A 104 -7.51 0.54 15.13
C SER A 104 -8.76 0.90 15.94
N GLN A 105 -9.17 2.18 15.96
CA GLN A 105 -10.38 2.65 16.64
C GLN A 105 -11.63 2.59 15.76
N LEU A 106 -11.45 2.40 14.45
CA LEU A 106 -12.55 2.36 13.50
C LEU A 106 -13.13 0.95 13.37
N HIS A 107 -14.42 0.87 13.07
CA HIS A 107 -15.02 -0.40 12.66
C HIS A 107 -14.45 -0.85 11.30
N SER A 108 -14.30 -2.15 11.11
CA SER A 108 -13.80 -2.76 9.86
C SER A 108 -14.55 -2.24 8.62
N ARG A 109 -15.87 -2.03 8.73
CA ARG A 109 -16.72 -1.46 7.67
C ARG A 109 -16.29 -0.04 7.29
N VAL A 110 -16.03 0.81 8.28
CA VAL A 110 -15.58 2.21 8.05
C VAL A 110 -14.21 2.22 7.41
N LEU A 111 -13.31 1.36 7.88
CA LEU A 111 -11.97 1.21 7.30
C LEU A 111 -12.03 0.75 5.83
N ALA A 112 -12.94 -0.18 5.50
CA ALA A 112 -13.19 -0.60 4.12
C ALA A 112 -13.72 0.54 3.24
N LEU A 113 -14.63 1.36 3.75
CA LEU A 113 -15.15 2.53 3.05
C LEU A 113 -14.06 3.59 2.80
N ILE A 114 -13.22 3.85 3.81
CA ILE A 114 -12.06 4.76 3.67
C ILE A 114 -11.12 4.23 2.58
N PHE A 115 -10.77 2.95 2.63
CA PHE A 115 -9.94 2.32 1.61
C PHE A 115 -10.56 2.49 0.21
N ALA A 116 -11.83 2.12 0.05
CA ALA A 116 -12.52 2.18 -1.22
C ALA A 116 -12.62 3.62 -1.77
N SER A 117 -12.91 4.60 -0.90
CA SER A 117 -13.00 6.02 -1.29
C SER A 117 -11.65 6.57 -1.74
N LEU A 118 -10.59 6.30 -0.99
CA LEU A 118 -9.25 6.76 -1.33
C LEU A 118 -8.72 6.03 -2.58
N ALA A 119 -8.98 4.72 -2.72
CA ALA A 119 -8.62 3.96 -3.91
C ALA A 119 -9.33 4.49 -5.16
N LEU A 120 -10.62 4.83 -5.06
CA LEU A 120 -11.38 5.42 -6.14
C LEU A 120 -10.84 6.81 -6.53
N LEU A 121 -10.54 7.65 -5.55
CA LEU A 121 -9.95 8.98 -5.79
C LEU A 121 -8.62 8.87 -6.55
N VAL A 122 -7.76 7.95 -6.13
CA VAL A 122 -6.49 7.67 -6.83
C VAL A 122 -6.74 7.15 -8.24
N ALA A 123 -7.70 6.23 -8.42
CA ALA A 123 -8.06 5.68 -9.72
C ALA A 123 -8.52 6.77 -10.69
N LEU A 124 -9.42 7.64 -10.25
CA LEU A 124 -9.92 8.75 -11.03
C LEU A 124 -8.79 9.71 -11.45
N LYS A 125 -7.91 10.06 -10.50
CA LYS A 125 -6.73 10.87 -10.82
C LYS A 125 -5.85 10.21 -11.86
N MET A 126 -5.56 8.91 -11.71
CA MET A 126 -4.69 8.18 -12.64
C MET A 126 -5.27 8.07 -14.04
N ILE A 127 -6.60 7.97 -14.17
CA ILE A 127 -7.27 7.85 -15.47
C ILE A 127 -7.43 9.21 -16.14
N PHE A 128 -7.90 10.21 -15.41
CA PHE A 128 -8.31 11.49 -15.99
C PHE A 128 -7.23 12.57 -15.94
N MET A 129 -6.25 12.46 -15.03
CA MET A 129 -5.25 13.49 -14.80
C MET A 129 -3.81 12.96 -15.01
N ALA A 130 -3.64 11.93 -15.86
CA ALA A 130 -2.32 11.37 -16.16
C ALA A 130 -1.35 12.41 -16.76
N ASP A 131 -1.89 13.40 -17.49
CA ASP A 131 -1.16 14.49 -18.15
C ASP A 131 -1.37 15.86 -17.46
N SER A 132 -1.79 15.88 -16.18
CA SER A 132 -2.06 17.14 -15.48
C SER A 132 -0.81 17.99 -15.32
N ARG A 133 -0.97 19.31 -15.50
CA ARG A 133 0.07 20.31 -15.29
C ARG A 133 0.56 20.22 -13.84
N ASN A 134 1.87 20.39 -13.67
CA ASN A 134 2.49 20.49 -12.35
C ASN A 134 1.89 21.67 -11.58
N LEU A 135 1.67 21.49 -10.28
CA LEU A 135 1.15 22.56 -9.41
C LEU A 135 2.23 23.59 -9.11
N THR A 136 3.47 23.12 -8.99
CA THR A 136 4.66 23.96 -8.72
C THR A 136 5.88 23.32 -9.35
N ASP A 137 6.90 24.12 -9.67
CA ASP A 137 8.15 23.64 -10.25
C ASP A 137 9.07 22.98 -9.22
N ASP A 138 8.84 23.22 -7.93
CA ASP A 138 9.64 22.70 -6.82
C ASP A 138 8.77 22.19 -5.66
N ILE A 139 9.38 21.36 -4.81
CA ILE A 139 8.78 20.94 -3.55
C ILE A 139 8.61 22.17 -2.64
N PRO A 140 7.40 22.47 -2.14
CA PRO A 140 7.16 23.63 -1.31
C PRO A 140 8.10 23.70 -0.11
N ARG A 141 8.61 24.91 0.17
CA ARG A 141 9.40 25.23 1.35
C ARG A 141 8.54 26.13 2.23
N GLY A 142 8.17 25.67 3.42
CA GLY A 142 7.34 26.48 4.32
C GLY A 142 6.72 25.67 5.47
N PRO A 143 5.96 26.32 6.36
CA PRO A 143 5.38 25.68 7.55
C PRO A 143 4.38 24.57 7.25
N TRP A 144 3.83 24.52 6.05
CA TRP A 144 2.90 23.46 5.59
C TRP A 144 3.57 22.20 5.08
N VAL A 145 4.91 22.23 4.89
CA VAL A 145 5.69 21.09 4.40
C VAL A 145 5.47 19.81 5.22
N PRO A 146 5.36 19.85 6.56
CA PRO A 146 5.11 18.67 7.38
C PRO A 146 3.74 18.03 7.17
N VAL A 147 2.71 18.81 6.82
CA VAL A 147 1.31 18.34 6.73
C VAL A 147 1.12 17.33 5.59
N ILE A 148 1.73 17.60 4.44
CA ILE A 148 1.61 16.75 3.26
C ILE A 148 2.18 15.34 3.52
N PRO A 149 3.45 15.17 3.93
CA PRO A 149 3.99 13.84 4.21
C PRO A 149 3.33 13.16 5.42
N ALA A 150 2.88 13.92 6.44
CA ALA A 150 2.11 13.35 7.54
C ALA A 150 0.77 12.79 7.05
N PHE A 151 0.05 13.51 6.19
CA PHE A 151 -1.17 13.00 5.57
C PHE A 151 -0.91 11.76 4.70
N ILE A 152 0.17 11.75 3.91
CA ILE A 152 0.58 10.59 3.10
C ILE A 152 0.79 9.38 4.02
N GLY A 153 1.53 9.53 5.11
CA GLY A 153 1.77 8.46 6.07
C GLY A 153 0.49 7.94 6.70
N CYS A 154 -0.38 8.85 7.16
CA CYS A 154 -1.65 8.53 7.80
C CYS A 154 -2.60 7.77 6.85
N ALA A 155 -2.90 8.34 5.70
CA ALA A 155 -3.80 7.73 4.71
C ALA A 155 -3.27 6.38 4.21
N SER A 156 -1.97 6.29 3.93
CA SER A 156 -1.34 5.06 3.46
C SER A 156 -1.36 3.95 4.49
N SER A 157 -1.11 4.26 5.77
CA SER A 157 -1.15 3.29 6.86
C SER A 157 -2.56 2.77 7.09
N MET A 158 -3.58 3.65 7.07
CA MET A 158 -4.99 3.26 7.19
C MET A 158 -5.45 2.34 6.06
N MET A 159 -4.94 2.56 4.84
CA MET A 159 -5.26 1.71 3.68
C MET A 159 -4.44 0.42 3.64
N GLY A 160 -3.40 0.26 4.44
CA GLY A 160 -2.48 -0.86 4.27
C GLY A 160 -1.68 -0.79 2.95
N VAL A 161 -1.42 0.41 2.45
CA VAL A 161 -0.72 0.65 1.19
C VAL A 161 0.60 1.34 1.49
N GLY A 162 1.67 0.86 0.90
CA GLY A 162 3.03 1.32 1.17
C GLY A 162 3.38 2.71 0.65
N GLY A 163 2.56 3.71 0.88
CA GLY A 163 2.88 5.12 0.59
C GLY A 163 3.08 5.49 -0.87
N GLY A 164 3.38 4.53 -1.72
CA GLY A 164 3.72 4.77 -3.11
C GLY A 164 2.65 5.52 -3.88
N THR A 165 1.40 5.18 -3.66
CA THR A 165 0.28 5.81 -4.37
C THR A 165 0.21 7.32 -4.11
N PHE A 166 0.15 7.70 -2.85
CA PHE A 166 0.06 9.12 -2.48
C PHE A 166 1.39 9.86 -2.67
N SER A 167 2.52 9.19 -2.37
CA SER A 167 3.85 9.81 -2.57
C SER A 167 4.15 10.04 -4.03
N VAL A 168 3.92 9.07 -4.92
CA VAL A 168 4.12 9.24 -6.36
C VAL A 168 3.21 10.35 -6.88
N MET A 169 1.93 10.31 -6.50
CA MET A 169 0.98 11.33 -6.88
C MET A 169 1.45 12.73 -6.46
N THR A 170 1.89 12.89 -5.22
CA THR A 170 2.33 14.18 -4.66
C THR A 170 3.63 14.64 -5.29
N LEU A 171 4.62 13.75 -5.41
CA LEU A 171 5.91 14.10 -6.00
C LEU A 171 5.80 14.48 -7.47
N THR A 172 4.93 13.82 -8.24
CA THR A 172 4.69 14.20 -9.63
C THR A 172 3.96 15.54 -9.77
N LEU A 173 3.08 15.89 -8.81
CA LEU A 173 2.46 17.22 -8.76
C LEU A 173 3.50 18.32 -8.47
N PHE A 174 4.60 18.00 -7.79
CA PHE A 174 5.74 18.88 -7.53
C PHE A 174 6.85 18.74 -8.58
N ASN A 175 6.49 18.43 -9.81
CA ASN A 175 7.39 18.37 -10.97
C ASN A 175 8.55 17.36 -10.83
N GLN A 176 8.44 16.38 -9.93
CA GLN A 176 9.47 15.32 -9.87
C GLN A 176 9.27 14.31 -11.02
N PRO A 177 10.34 13.95 -11.73
CA PRO A 177 10.27 12.94 -12.78
C PRO A 177 9.65 11.64 -12.25
N ILE A 178 8.75 11.02 -13.01
CA ILE A 178 7.99 9.84 -12.59
C ILE A 178 8.89 8.71 -12.04
N HIS A 179 10.03 8.47 -12.66
CA HIS A 179 10.97 7.43 -12.21
C HIS A 179 11.59 7.76 -10.84
N ARG A 180 11.89 9.04 -10.57
CA ARG A 180 12.34 9.51 -9.25
C ARG A 180 11.22 9.43 -8.22
N ALA A 181 10.02 9.84 -8.59
CA ALA A 181 8.86 9.76 -7.72
C ALA A 181 8.57 8.32 -7.29
N VAL A 182 8.60 7.36 -8.23
CA VAL A 182 8.38 5.93 -7.97
C VAL A 182 9.50 5.34 -7.09
N GLY A 183 10.76 5.63 -7.41
CA GLY A 183 11.89 5.12 -6.62
C GLY A 183 11.89 5.66 -5.18
N THR A 184 11.63 6.95 -5.01
CA THR A 184 11.54 7.61 -3.69
C THR A 184 10.34 7.08 -2.91
N ALA A 185 9.19 6.90 -3.57
CA ALA A 185 7.99 6.33 -2.96
C ALA A 185 8.17 4.88 -2.50
N ALA A 186 8.97 4.07 -3.21
CA ALA A 186 9.30 2.71 -2.76
C ALA A 186 10.02 2.72 -1.40
N LEU A 187 10.86 3.72 -1.13
CA LEU A 187 11.51 3.87 0.17
C LEU A 187 10.55 4.39 1.25
N PHE A 188 9.62 5.29 0.91
CA PHE A 188 8.53 5.68 1.80
C PHE A 188 7.63 4.49 2.16
N GLY A 189 7.50 3.50 1.27
CA GLY A 189 6.83 2.26 1.58
C GLY A 189 7.37 1.58 2.84
N LEU A 190 8.70 1.55 3.02
CA LEU A 190 9.33 1.03 4.23
C LEU A 190 9.07 1.92 5.45
N VAL A 191 9.19 3.25 5.29
CA VAL A 191 8.97 4.23 6.36
C VAL A 191 7.54 4.18 6.91
N ILE A 192 6.55 3.84 6.07
CA ILE A 192 5.14 3.71 6.46
C ILE A 192 4.83 2.33 7.01
N SER A 193 5.27 1.29 6.31
CA SER A 193 4.87 -0.08 6.64
C SER A 193 5.44 -0.55 7.98
N LEU A 194 6.64 -0.14 8.33
CA LEU A 194 7.25 -0.54 9.60
C LEU A 194 6.46 -0.03 10.82
N PRO A 195 6.26 1.31 11.00
CA PRO A 195 5.48 1.81 12.14
C PRO A 195 4.01 1.41 12.06
N GLY A 196 3.42 1.35 10.86
CA GLY A 196 2.05 0.89 10.67
C GLY A 196 1.85 -0.55 11.13
N THR A 197 2.75 -1.46 10.74
CA THR A 197 2.72 -2.86 11.20
C THR A 197 2.84 -2.96 12.72
N ILE A 198 3.80 -2.23 13.32
CA ILE A 198 3.97 -2.21 14.78
C ILE A 198 2.69 -1.71 15.45
N GLY A 199 2.08 -0.65 14.94
CA GLY A 199 0.82 -0.12 15.47
C GLY A 199 -0.30 -1.17 15.46
N PHE A 200 -0.51 -1.88 14.35
CA PHE A 200 -1.52 -2.93 14.24
C PHE A 200 -1.18 -4.19 15.05
N VAL A 201 0.09 -4.50 15.27
CA VAL A 201 0.49 -5.58 16.18
C VAL A 201 0.11 -5.22 17.62
N ILE A 202 0.48 -4.03 18.08
CA ILE A 202 0.21 -3.58 19.45
C ILE A 202 -1.30 -3.50 19.70
N THR A 203 -2.06 -2.88 18.80
CA THR A 203 -3.51 -2.68 18.99
C THR A 203 -4.32 -3.97 18.86
N GLY A 204 -3.84 -4.95 18.08
CA GLY A 204 -4.48 -6.25 17.93
C GLY A 204 -4.04 -7.31 18.95
N PHE A 205 -3.03 -7.04 19.80
CA PHE A 205 -2.42 -8.06 20.64
C PHE A 205 -3.37 -8.65 21.68
N ASN A 206 -4.29 -7.83 22.20
CA ASN A 206 -5.26 -8.23 23.23
C ASN A 206 -6.68 -8.42 22.69
N ASP A 207 -6.89 -8.39 21.38
CA ASP A 207 -8.21 -8.59 20.79
C ASP A 207 -8.52 -10.09 20.70
N ALA A 208 -9.46 -10.55 21.54
CA ALA A 208 -9.86 -11.98 21.62
C ALA A 208 -10.46 -12.54 20.31
N ARG A 209 -10.84 -11.69 19.36
CA ARG A 209 -11.39 -12.08 18.06
C ARG A 209 -10.31 -12.46 17.04
N VAL A 210 -9.05 -12.15 17.35
CA VAL A 210 -7.93 -12.44 16.44
C VAL A 210 -7.68 -13.94 16.37
N PRO A 211 -7.65 -14.53 15.16
CA PRO A 211 -7.42 -15.97 14.99
C PRO A 211 -6.05 -16.41 15.53
N VAL A 212 -6.00 -17.65 15.99
CA VAL A 212 -4.74 -18.31 16.39
C VAL A 212 -3.77 -18.32 15.19
N GLY A 213 -2.49 -18.03 15.45
CA GLY A 213 -1.46 -17.95 14.41
C GLY A 213 -1.30 -16.54 13.81
N ASN A 214 -1.94 -15.53 14.39
CA ASN A 214 -1.70 -14.13 14.09
C ASN A 214 -0.82 -13.48 15.15
N LEU A 215 -0.07 -12.46 14.76
CA LEU A 215 0.66 -11.58 15.68
C LEU A 215 -0.06 -10.21 15.71
N GLY A 216 -0.88 -10.00 16.74
CA GLY A 216 -1.87 -8.93 16.72
C GLY A 216 -2.75 -9.09 15.49
N TYR A 217 -3.01 -8.03 14.76
CA TYR A 217 -3.78 -8.14 13.50
C TYR A 217 -2.99 -8.68 12.31
N VAL A 218 -1.69 -9.01 12.44
CA VAL A 218 -0.89 -9.56 11.33
C VAL A 218 -1.09 -11.06 11.20
N SER A 219 -1.64 -11.53 10.08
CA SER A 219 -1.73 -12.94 9.74
C SER A 219 -0.37 -13.48 9.32
N LEU A 220 0.23 -14.37 10.12
CA LEU A 220 1.53 -14.97 9.81
C LEU A 220 1.45 -15.88 8.58
N ILE A 221 0.33 -16.57 8.38
CA ILE A 221 0.10 -17.41 7.20
C ILE A 221 0.01 -16.55 5.94
N GLY A 222 -0.81 -15.48 5.98
CA GLY A 222 -0.93 -14.54 4.86
C GLY A 222 0.42 -13.89 4.53
N PHE A 223 1.18 -13.47 5.54
CA PHE A 223 2.53 -12.93 5.39
C PHE A 223 3.48 -13.95 4.74
N ALA A 224 3.52 -15.18 5.24
CA ALA A 224 4.43 -16.22 4.76
C ALA A 224 4.16 -16.63 3.31
N LEU A 225 2.91 -16.57 2.85
CA LEU A 225 2.54 -16.91 1.48
C LEU A 225 2.75 -15.73 0.52
N ILE A 226 2.42 -14.50 0.93
CA ILE A 226 2.43 -13.35 0.04
C ILE A 226 3.83 -12.71 -0.04
N ALA A 227 4.53 -12.55 1.09
CA ALA A 227 5.77 -11.78 1.13
C ALA A 227 6.90 -12.36 0.27
N PRO A 228 7.22 -13.68 0.29
CA PRO A 228 8.28 -14.23 -0.55
C PRO A 228 8.01 -14.03 -2.05
N ALA A 229 6.78 -14.32 -2.48
CA ALA A 229 6.37 -14.14 -3.87
C ALA A 229 6.49 -12.66 -4.31
N SER A 230 6.06 -11.75 -3.45
CA SER A 230 6.12 -10.30 -3.68
C SER A 230 7.56 -9.78 -3.75
N VAL A 231 8.43 -10.22 -2.86
CA VAL A 231 9.86 -9.86 -2.83
C VAL A 231 10.57 -10.30 -4.09
N LEU A 232 10.30 -11.53 -4.56
CA LEU A 232 10.95 -12.10 -5.75
C LEU A 232 10.49 -11.41 -7.04
N THR A 233 9.26 -10.95 -7.10
CA THR A 233 8.68 -10.35 -8.30
C THR A 233 8.81 -8.82 -8.36
N ALA A 234 9.05 -8.13 -7.24
CA ALA A 234 9.23 -6.68 -7.22
C ALA A 234 10.37 -6.16 -8.12
N PRO A 235 11.56 -6.80 -8.22
CA PRO A 235 12.58 -6.37 -9.16
C PRO A 235 12.18 -6.49 -10.64
N LEU A 236 11.29 -7.46 -10.98
CA LEU A 236 10.72 -7.58 -12.32
C LEU A 236 9.84 -6.38 -12.64
N GLY A 237 8.96 -5.99 -11.69
CA GLY A 237 8.15 -4.81 -11.82
C GLY A 237 8.97 -3.55 -12.06
N ALA A 238 10.04 -3.35 -11.29
CA ALA A 238 10.96 -2.24 -11.48
C ALA A 238 11.67 -2.25 -12.85
N ARG A 239 11.92 -3.43 -13.45
CA ARG A 239 12.43 -3.53 -14.84
C ARG A 239 11.37 -3.16 -15.87
N ILE A 240 10.15 -3.66 -15.72
CA ILE A 240 9.02 -3.43 -16.62
C ILE A 240 8.60 -1.95 -16.61
N ALA A 241 8.73 -1.24 -15.48
CA ALA A 241 8.45 0.19 -15.36
C ALA A 241 9.14 1.05 -16.43
N HIS A 242 10.30 0.59 -16.92
CA HIS A 242 11.05 1.27 -17.98
C HIS A 242 10.62 0.87 -19.42
N ALA A 243 9.81 -0.20 -19.58
CA ALA A 243 9.39 -0.73 -20.88
C ALA A 243 8.01 -0.21 -21.34
N PHE A 244 7.15 0.21 -20.38
CA PHE A 244 5.81 0.70 -20.69
C PHE A 244 5.72 2.22 -20.59
N SER A 245 4.86 2.83 -21.41
CA SER A 245 4.53 4.25 -21.25
C SER A 245 3.77 4.46 -19.94
N ALA A 246 4.12 5.51 -19.22
CA ALA A 246 3.49 5.87 -17.94
C ALA A 246 1.94 5.92 -18.04
N ARG A 247 1.40 6.39 -19.18
CA ARG A 247 -0.04 6.47 -19.43
C ARG A 247 -0.73 5.11 -19.48
N ARG A 248 -0.20 4.14 -20.23
CA ARG A 248 -0.78 2.78 -20.29
C ARG A 248 -0.80 2.13 -18.92
N LEU A 249 0.28 2.30 -18.19
CA LEU A 249 0.43 1.77 -16.84
C LEU A 249 -0.58 2.39 -15.88
N SER A 250 -0.74 3.71 -15.91
CA SER A 250 -1.73 4.45 -15.12
C SER A 250 -3.17 4.01 -15.41
N LEU A 251 -3.51 3.80 -16.68
CA LEU A 251 -4.86 3.37 -17.07
C LEU A 251 -5.17 1.94 -16.57
N MET A 252 -4.23 1.01 -16.74
CA MET A 252 -4.41 -0.38 -16.28
C MET A 252 -4.57 -0.43 -14.74
N PHE A 253 -3.75 0.32 -14.04
CA PHE A 253 -3.81 0.37 -12.58
C PHE A 253 -5.06 1.09 -12.08
N GLY A 254 -5.44 2.20 -12.70
CA GLY A 254 -6.68 2.91 -12.39
C GLY A 254 -7.92 2.03 -12.59
N ALA A 255 -8.00 1.26 -13.70
CA ALA A 255 -9.07 0.31 -13.93
C ALA A 255 -9.13 -0.78 -12.85
N PHE A 256 -7.98 -1.35 -12.46
CA PHE A 256 -7.91 -2.30 -11.36
C PHE A 256 -8.42 -1.70 -10.04
N LEU A 257 -8.03 -0.46 -9.73
CA LEU A 257 -8.48 0.23 -8.52
C LEU A 257 -10.00 0.47 -8.49
N ILE A 258 -10.61 0.80 -9.63
CA ILE A 258 -12.07 0.96 -9.73
C ILE A 258 -12.77 -0.36 -9.37
N VAL A 259 -12.29 -1.47 -9.92
CA VAL A 259 -12.87 -2.80 -9.63
C VAL A 259 -12.71 -3.16 -8.15
N ALA A 260 -11.51 -2.95 -7.59
CA ALA A 260 -11.22 -3.22 -6.18
C ALA A 260 -12.08 -2.34 -5.24
N ALA A 261 -12.16 -1.05 -5.52
CA ALA A 261 -12.97 -0.11 -4.75
C ALA A 261 -14.46 -0.44 -4.84
N GLY A 262 -14.97 -0.72 -6.04
CA GLY A 262 -16.36 -1.10 -6.25
C GLY A 262 -16.77 -2.34 -5.47
N ARG A 263 -15.89 -3.36 -5.45
CA ARG A 263 -16.12 -4.58 -4.66
C ARG A 263 -16.15 -4.31 -3.15
N LEU A 264 -15.23 -3.47 -2.65
CA LEU A 264 -15.21 -3.12 -1.22
C LEU A 264 -16.40 -2.25 -0.83
N PHE A 265 -16.84 -1.30 -1.69
CA PHE A 265 -18.07 -0.55 -1.48
C PHE A 265 -19.29 -1.47 -1.41
N TYR A 266 -19.43 -2.37 -2.38
CA TYR A 266 -20.54 -3.33 -2.39
C TYR A 266 -20.60 -4.12 -1.07
N ARG A 267 -19.47 -4.68 -0.62
CA ARG A 267 -19.40 -5.45 0.63
C ARG A 267 -19.59 -4.60 1.89
N ALA A 268 -19.18 -3.35 1.88
CA ALA A 268 -19.34 -2.47 3.02
C ALA A 268 -20.79 -1.96 3.16
N LEU A 269 -21.56 -1.94 2.08
CA LEU A 269 -22.94 -1.45 2.06
C LEU A 269 -23.99 -2.57 2.16
N SER A 270 -23.63 -3.80 1.76
CA SER A 270 -24.42 -5.02 1.95
C SER A 270 -24.23 -5.57 3.37
#